data_95f5d493e33f821a60652f89f05b3114
#
_entry.id   95f5d493e33f821a60652f89f05b3114
#
_cell.length_a   1.000
_cell.length_b   1.000
_cell.length_c   1.000
_cell.angle_alpha   90.00
_cell.angle_beta   90.00
_cell.angle_gamma   90.00
#
_symmetry.space_group_name_H-M   'P 1'
#
loop_
_entity.id
_entity.type
_entity.pdbx_description
1 polymer ?
#
loop_
_entity_poly.entity_id
_entity_poly.type
_entity_poly.pdbx_seq_one_letter_code
_entity_poly.pdbx_strand_id
1 'polypeptide(L)'
;MKIKHILLGALMTVIAAPAIAQVEKDEVKEQVIAILKSGAEDKHKQVSSLAKEFKKDAAKLASVGKAYLAEKDYENAKKYAAMAVKANSKSAEGFILAGNIAVALDDAGDAATQFQQAMYADPKNPNGYRRYAQMMSKASPQDAVNALEALRQQRPDYPVDLIAAEIYSDAGKMDLAIQYYDKVSINDMKDYQISDYATNLFLSQNFDKSLSIATQGHSKFPRNASFNRLMMFNNTEKKDFAAAIAAGERLFTASDSAKISSFDYGYYGRALEGADKYQEAIGIYEQMLQADNVKADEKLEVNKKISDCYKKVSNYAKAEEYLNKYIQGHPQSSFSLEESVAELYADQLSDDKTPAAQKQASYEKADALYAALGQKYPDNAAYVANKRAQMPFSLAIDQKAQLKLAGPHYIEFANIMAAKSNRSAGETKMLINAYNAATAYYVHVADDMEKAKEVATKVIEIDPENENAKAILSLK
;
A
#
# COMPACT_ATOMS: atom_id res chain seq x y z
N MET A 1 2.79 7.78 -6.71
CA MET A 1 3.92 6.92 -7.14
C MET A 1 4.51 6.05 -6.03
N LYS A 2 4.42 6.38 -4.74
CA LYS A 2 4.96 5.58 -3.61
C LYS A 2 4.11 4.35 -3.23
N ILE A 3 2.83 4.29 -3.60
CA ILE A 3 1.90 3.20 -3.24
C ILE A 3 2.22 1.90 -4.00
N LYS A 4 2.69 1.96 -5.25
CA LYS A 4 2.96 0.76 -6.07
C LYS A 4 4.06 -0.15 -5.50
N HIS A 5 5.09 0.39 -4.88
CA HIS A 5 6.23 -0.41 -4.38
C HIS A 5 5.99 -1.00 -2.98
N ILE A 6 5.10 -0.40 -2.21
CA ILE A 6 4.78 -0.86 -0.85
C ILE A 6 3.74 -2.00 -0.89
N LEU A 7 2.77 -1.95 -1.82
CA LEU A 7 1.80 -3.04 -2.04
C LEU A 7 2.46 -4.35 -2.50
N LEU A 8 3.53 -4.26 -3.31
CA LEU A 8 4.26 -5.45 -3.76
C LEU A 8 4.84 -6.26 -2.58
N GLY A 9 5.35 -5.58 -1.54
CA GLY A 9 5.94 -6.24 -0.37
C GLY A 9 4.93 -6.95 0.54
N ALA A 10 3.71 -6.45 0.64
CA ALA A 10 2.70 -7.00 1.56
C ALA A 10 1.89 -8.17 0.96
N LEU A 11 1.77 -8.22 -0.38
CA LEU A 11 1.10 -9.31 -1.08
C LEU A 11 2.03 -10.50 -1.37
N MET A 12 3.36 -10.27 -1.41
CA MET A 12 4.35 -11.30 -1.75
C MET A 12 4.74 -12.26 -0.60
N THR A 13 4.12 -12.22 0.56
CA THR A 13 4.49 -13.11 1.69
C THR A 13 3.92 -14.53 1.61
N VAL A 14 3.38 -14.94 0.49
CA VAL A 14 3.14 -16.36 0.21
C VAL A 14 4.07 -16.79 -0.92
N ILE A 15 5.36 -16.96 -0.61
CA ILE A 15 6.23 -17.78 -1.44
C ILE A 15 5.74 -19.22 -1.24
N ALA A 16 4.73 -19.62 -2.03
CA ALA A 16 4.54 -21.03 -2.29
C ALA A 16 5.77 -21.47 -3.09
N ALA A 17 6.58 -22.32 -2.51
CA ALA A 17 7.62 -23.01 -3.26
C ALA A 17 6.98 -23.55 -4.55
N PRO A 18 7.63 -23.41 -5.73
CA PRO A 18 7.06 -23.90 -6.96
C PRO A 18 6.64 -25.34 -6.75
N ALA A 19 5.41 -25.68 -7.15
CA ALA A 19 4.90 -27.03 -7.01
C ALA A 19 5.84 -27.96 -7.75
N ILE A 20 6.65 -28.67 -6.99
CA ILE A 20 7.46 -29.75 -7.46
C ILE A 20 6.47 -30.75 -8.02
N ALA A 21 6.43 -30.88 -9.37
CA ALA A 21 5.91 -32.12 -9.96
C ALA A 21 6.50 -33.25 -9.11
N GLN A 22 5.70 -34.23 -8.75
CA GLN A 22 6.20 -35.39 -7.99
C GLN A 22 7.57 -35.75 -8.59
N VAL A 23 8.64 -35.45 -7.82
CA VAL A 23 10.00 -35.76 -8.27
C VAL A 23 10.04 -37.26 -8.22
N GLU A 24 10.02 -37.88 -9.40
CA GLU A 24 10.29 -39.30 -9.51
C GLU A 24 11.56 -39.56 -8.75
N LYS A 25 11.50 -40.49 -7.78
CA LYS A 25 12.57 -40.74 -6.83
C LYS A 25 13.81 -41.20 -7.61
N ASP A 26 14.86 -40.36 -7.60
CA ASP A 26 16.13 -40.67 -8.28
C ASP A 26 16.88 -41.74 -7.44
N GLU A 27 16.49 -43.02 -7.62
CA GLU A 27 17.01 -44.12 -6.86
C GLU A 27 18.54 -44.22 -6.91
N VAL A 28 19.14 -43.99 -8.07
CA VAL A 28 20.61 -43.97 -8.23
C VAL A 28 21.26 -42.88 -7.39
N LYS A 29 20.69 -41.72 -7.41
CA LYS A 29 21.18 -40.59 -6.59
C LYS A 29 21.10 -40.94 -5.10
N GLU A 30 19.96 -41.47 -4.63
CA GLU A 30 19.79 -41.84 -3.22
C GLU A 30 20.73 -42.94 -2.79
N GLN A 31 20.90 -43.98 -3.62
CA GLN A 31 21.86 -45.04 -3.37
C GLN A 31 23.28 -44.51 -3.24
N VAL A 32 23.70 -43.62 -4.13
CA VAL A 32 25.04 -43.03 -4.09
C VAL A 32 25.18 -42.15 -2.85
N ILE A 33 24.16 -41.34 -2.47
CA ILE A 33 24.21 -40.55 -1.24
C ILE A 33 24.38 -41.46 -0.02
N ALA A 34 23.67 -42.61 0.03
CA ALA A 34 23.83 -43.55 1.12
C ALA A 34 25.28 -44.09 1.22
N ILE A 35 25.89 -44.45 0.08
CA ILE A 35 27.29 -44.89 0.05
C ILE A 35 28.20 -43.74 0.52
N LEU A 36 28.05 -42.51 0.04
CA LEU A 36 28.87 -41.37 0.42
C LEU A 36 28.80 -41.00 1.91
N LYS A 37 27.64 -41.29 2.54
CA LYS A 37 27.39 -41.04 3.97
C LYS A 37 27.73 -42.26 4.87
N SER A 38 28.10 -43.40 4.31
CA SER A 38 28.34 -44.60 5.09
C SER A 38 29.57 -44.56 6.01
N GLY A 39 30.46 -43.58 5.85
CA GLY A 39 31.72 -43.46 6.57
C GLY A 39 32.80 -44.44 6.08
N ALA A 40 32.53 -45.27 5.07
CA ALA A 40 33.50 -46.23 4.53
C ALA A 40 34.68 -45.53 3.87
N GLU A 41 35.91 -45.98 4.15
CA GLU A 41 37.14 -45.44 3.57
C GLU A 41 37.17 -45.57 2.04
N ASP A 42 36.56 -46.63 1.52
CA ASP A 42 36.53 -46.96 0.09
C ASP A 42 35.24 -46.46 -0.63
N LYS A 43 34.45 -45.58 -0.01
CA LYS A 43 33.17 -45.09 -0.54
C LYS A 43 33.22 -44.62 -1.99
N HIS A 44 34.26 -43.88 -2.38
CA HIS A 44 34.42 -43.41 -3.77
C HIS A 44 34.72 -44.58 -4.74
N LYS A 45 35.38 -45.63 -4.28
CA LYS A 45 35.61 -46.85 -5.06
C LYS A 45 34.33 -47.63 -5.26
N GLN A 46 33.49 -47.71 -4.21
CA GLN A 46 32.15 -48.30 -4.29
C GLN A 46 31.24 -47.61 -5.28
N VAL A 47 31.18 -46.22 -5.22
CA VAL A 47 30.44 -45.43 -6.20
C VAL A 47 30.99 -45.62 -7.62
N SER A 48 32.34 -45.68 -7.77
CA SER A 48 32.96 -45.91 -9.08
C SER A 48 32.62 -47.30 -9.65
N SER A 49 32.50 -48.31 -8.79
CA SER A 49 32.12 -49.68 -9.20
C SER A 49 30.65 -49.69 -9.66
N LEU A 50 29.75 -49.08 -8.90
CA LEU A 50 28.33 -48.90 -9.27
C LEU A 50 28.19 -48.16 -10.61
N ALA A 51 28.92 -47.01 -10.79
CA ALA A 51 28.85 -46.22 -12.00
C ALA A 51 29.35 -46.97 -13.25
N LYS A 52 30.21 -47.98 -13.13
CA LYS A 52 30.64 -48.85 -14.25
C LYS A 52 29.46 -49.61 -14.86
N GLU A 53 28.48 -49.96 -14.06
CA GLU A 53 27.26 -50.64 -14.53
C GLU A 53 26.47 -49.73 -15.46
N PHE A 54 26.61 -48.39 -15.30
CA PHE A 54 25.87 -47.34 -16.02
C PHE A 54 26.71 -46.67 -17.10
N LYS A 55 27.86 -47.22 -17.50
CA LYS A 55 28.84 -46.54 -18.41
C LYS A 55 28.30 -46.04 -19.74
N LYS A 56 27.11 -46.52 -20.18
CA LYS A 56 26.43 -46.11 -21.43
C LYS A 56 25.11 -45.36 -21.15
N ASP A 57 24.75 -45.16 -19.89
CA ASP A 57 23.50 -44.53 -19.47
C ASP A 57 23.80 -43.11 -18.94
N ALA A 58 23.62 -42.11 -19.80
CA ALA A 58 23.90 -40.71 -19.46
C ALA A 58 23.05 -40.23 -18.27
N ALA A 59 21.78 -40.66 -18.15
CA ALA A 59 20.88 -40.24 -17.09
C ALA A 59 21.34 -40.78 -15.73
N LYS A 60 21.68 -42.07 -15.65
CA LYS A 60 22.21 -42.67 -14.42
C LYS A 60 23.57 -42.12 -14.01
N LEU A 61 24.49 -41.89 -14.98
CA LEU A 61 25.75 -41.21 -14.70
C LEU A 61 25.55 -39.80 -14.17
N ALA A 62 24.57 -39.06 -14.74
CA ALA A 62 24.20 -37.74 -14.22
C ALA A 62 23.61 -37.84 -12.80
N SER A 63 22.84 -38.89 -12.49
CA SER A 63 22.32 -39.13 -11.14
C SER A 63 23.42 -39.37 -10.13
N VAL A 64 24.49 -40.12 -10.49
CA VAL A 64 25.68 -40.25 -9.66
C VAL A 64 26.33 -38.88 -9.39
N GLY A 65 26.49 -38.06 -10.43
CA GLY A 65 27.07 -36.72 -10.28
C GLY A 65 26.15 -35.76 -9.45
N LYS A 66 24.81 -35.87 -9.58
CA LYS A 66 23.84 -35.14 -8.72
C LYS A 66 24.00 -35.48 -7.24
N ALA A 67 24.37 -36.75 -6.91
CA ALA A 67 24.66 -37.14 -5.54
C ALA A 67 25.92 -36.46 -5.02
N TYR A 68 26.97 -36.43 -5.77
CA TYR A 68 28.21 -35.71 -5.41
C TYR A 68 27.99 -34.21 -5.28
N LEU A 69 27.18 -33.61 -6.17
CA LEU A 69 26.79 -32.20 -6.08
C LEU A 69 26.02 -31.90 -4.77
N ALA A 70 25.14 -32.80 -4.36
CA ALA A 70 24.38 -32.68 -3.10
C ALA A 70 25.29 -32.70 -1.87
N GLU A 71 26.39 -33.50 -1.93
CA GLU A 71 27.42 -33.57 -0.88
C GLU A 71 28.53 -32.51 -1.08
N LYS A 72 28.36 -31.55 -2.02
CA LYS A 72 29.30 -30.46 -2.34
C LYS A 72 30.69 -30.93 -2.82
N ASP A 73 30.79 -32.17 -3.27
CA ASP A 73 32.01 -32.69 -3.93
C ASP A 73 31.98 -32.36 -5.42
N TYR A 74 32.32 -31.11 -5.72
CA TYR A 74 32.22 -30.55 -7.08
C TYR A 74 33.16 -31.23 -8.08
N GLU A 75 34.29 -31.69 -7.63
CA GLU A 75 35.28 -32.36 -8.52
C GLU A 75 34.73 -33.71 -9.02
N ASN A 76 34.20 -34.54 -8.13
CA ASN A 76 33.55 -35.78 -8.56
C ASN A 76 32.22 -35.49 -9.31
N ALA A 77 31.46 -34.47 -8.94
CA ALA A 77 30.28 -34.06 -9.69
C ALA A 77 30.62 -33.70 -11.14
N LYS A 78 31.66 -32.88 -11.38
CA LYS A 78 32.17 -32.52 -12.73
C LYS A 78 32.63 -33.75 -13.52
N LYS A 79 33.35 -34.67 -12.87
CA LYS A 79 33.78 -35.92 -13.48
C LYS A 79 32.61 -36.73 -14.03
N TYR A 80 31.53 -36.87 -13.23
CA TYR A 80 30.37 -37.64 -13.66
C TYR A 80 29.51 -36.89 -14.67
N ALA A 81 29.48 -35.56 -14.64
CA ALA A 81 28.86 -34.75 -15.71
C ALA A 81 29.54 -35.00 -17.06
N ALA A 82 30.88 -34.94 -17.09
CA ALA A 82 31.69 -35.24 -18.29
C ALA A 82 31.49 -36.70 -18.77
N MET A 83 31.40 -37.65 -17.85
CA MET A 83 31.12 -39.07 -18.19
C MET A 83 29.71 -39.22 -18.80
N ALA A 84 28.70 -38.51 -18.28
CA ALA A 84 27.35 -38.53 -18.83
C ALA A 84 27.30 -37.96 -20.25
N VAL A 85 27.93 -36.80 -20.50
CA VAL A 85 28.06 -36.23 -21.86
C VAL A 85 28.79 -37.17 -22.83
N LYS A 86 29.87 -37.80 -22.37
CA LYS A 86 30.61 -38.78 -23.18
C LYS A 86 29.79 -40.03 -23.48
N ALA A 87 28.96 -40.49 -22.55
CA ALA A 87 28.10 -41.64 -22.72
C ALA A 87 26.98 -41.39 -23.78
N ASN A 88 26.41 -40.19 -23.80
CA ASN A 88 25.46 -39.76 -24.82
C ASN A 88 25.45 -38.23 -24.95
N SER A 89 26.10 -37.69 -25.97
CA SER A 89 26.15 -36.26 -26.26
C SER A 89 24.82 -35.66 -26.75
N LYS A 90 23.85 -36.51 -27.10
CA LYS A 90 22.46 -36.11 -27.45
C LYS A 90 21.52 -36.20 -26.26
N SER A 91 22.01 -36.41 -25.05
CA SER A 91 21.21 -36.35 -23.82
C SER A 91 21.46 -35.05 -23.10
N ALA A 92 20.43 -34.38 -22.64
CA ALA A 92 20.55 -33.14 -21.89
C ALA A 92 21.14 -33.31 -20.49
N GLU A 93 21.08 -34.53 -19.91
CA GLU A 93 21.29 -34.77 -18.48
C GLU A 93 22.69 -34.40 -17.99
N GLY A 94 23.73 -34.71 -18.80
CA GLY A 94 25.13 -34.37 -18.46
C GLY A 94 25.35 -32.86 -18.45
N PHE A 95 24.81 -32.16 -19.44
CA PHE A 95 24.89 -30.70 -19.53
C PHE A 95 24.10 -30.01 -18.44
N ILE A 96 22.91 -30.51 -18.12
CA ILE A 96 22.07 -30.00 -17.00
C ILE A 96 22.86 -30.14 -15.68
N LEU A 97 23.50 -31.27 -15.44
CA LEU A 97 24.33 -31.46 -14.26
C LEU A 97 25.52 -30.47 -14.24
N ALA A 98 26.21 -30.29 -15.36
CA ALA A 98 27.33 -29.33 -15.46
C ALA A 98 26.85 -27.91 -15.18
N GLY A 99 25.72 -27.50 -15.74
CA GLY A 99 25.09 -26.19 -15.44
C GLY A 99 24.69 -26.02 -13.96
N ASN A 100 24.13 -27.06 -13.33
CA ASN A 100 23.81 -27.00 -11.90
C ASN A 100 25.08 -26.90 -11.02
N ILE A 101 26.18 -27.52 -11.42
CA ILE A 101 27.51 -27.39 -10.75
C ILE A 101 28.00 -25.96 -10.89
N ALA A 102 27.95 -25.38 -12.08
CA ALA A 102 28.34 -24.00 -12.32
C ALA A 102 27.52 -23.02 -11.47
N VAL A 103 26.19 -23.21 -11.39
CA VAL A 103 25.33 -22.44 -10.46
C VAL A 103 25.78 -22.57 -9.00
N ALA A 104 26.12 -23.77 -8.55
CA ALA A 104 26.57 -24.01 -7.19
C ALA A 104 27.96 -23.38 -6.90
N LEU A 105 28.74 -23.10 -7.94
CA LEU A 105 30.04 -22.42 -7.89
C LEU A 105 29.92 -20.90 -8.19
N ASP A 106 28.69 -20.37 -8.31
CA ASP A 106 28.40 -18.97 -8.64
C ASP A 106 28.96 -18.52 -10.01
N ASP A 107 29.13 -19.45 -10.95
CA ASP A 107 29.54 -19.18 -12.31
C ASP A 107 28.33 -19.15 -13.26
N ALA A 108 27.70 -17.99 -13.32
CA ALA A 108 26.50 -17.78 -14.15
C ALA A 108 26.77 -17.91 -15.66
N GLY A 109 28.00 -17.56 -16.10
CA GLY A 109 28.40 -17.63 -17.50
C GLY A 109 28.53 -19.10 -17.99
N ASP A 110 29.23 -19.95 -17.24
CA ASP A 110 29.29 -21.37 -17.55
C ASP A 110 27.94 -22.04 -17.40
N ALA A 111 27.18 -21.69 -16.34
CA ALA A 111 25.83 -22.24 -16.15
C ALA A 111 24.92 -21.97 -17.36
N ALA A 112 24.92 -20.74 -17.89
CA ALA A 112 24.14 -20.38 -19.07
C ALA A 112 24.56 -21.21 -20.28
N THR A 113 25.88 -21.33 -20.49
CA THR A 113 26.47 -22.12 -21.60
C THR A 113 26.05 -23.59 -21.51
N GLN A 114 26.13 -24.19 -20.33
CA GLN A 114 25.82 -25.61 -20.14
C GLN A 114 24.29 -25.86 -20.32
N PHE A 115 23.43 -24.99 -19.82
CA PHE A 115 21.99 -25.13 -20.05
C PHE A 115 21.60 -24.93 -21.54
N GLN A 116 22.28 -24.02 -22.27
CA GLN A 116 22.10 -23.90 -23.71
C GLN A 116 22.55 -25.16 -24.46
N GLN A 117 23.67 -25.75 -24.07
CA GLN A 117 24.09 -27.06 -24.62
C GLN A 117 23.09 -28.17 -24.32
N ALA A 118 22.47 -28.17 -23.13
CA ALA A 118 21.43 -29.11 -22.81
C ALA A 118 20.19 -28.97 -23.75
N MET A 119 19.75 -27.73 -24.00
CA MET A 119 18.66 -27.44 -24.95
C MET A 119 18.99 -27.87 -26.39
N TYR A 120 20.24 -27.67 -26.78
CA TYR A 120 20.70 -28.10 -28.11
C TYR A 120 20.81 -29.63 -28.24
N ALA A 121 21.33 -30.31 -27.23
CA ALA A 121 21.50 -31.77 -27.21
C ALA A 121 20.17 -32.53 -27.25
N ASP A 122 19.19 -32.07 -26.49
CA ASP A 122 17.85 -32.64 -26.44
C ASP A 122 16.76 -31.55 -26.42
N PRO A 123 16.35 -31.06 -27.61
CA PRO A 123 15.38 -29.97 -27.73
C PRO A 123 13.98 -30.27 -27.17
N LYS A 124 13.65 -31.55 -26.91
CA LYS A 124 12.37 -31.94 -26.34
C LYS A 124 12.40 -32.08 -24.82
N ASN A 125 13.58 -32.04 -24.20
CA ASN A 125 13.73 -32.15 -22.76
C ASN A 125 13.45 -30.80 -22.08
N PRO A 126 12.37 -30.64 -21.30
CA PRO A 126 12.02 -29.36 -20.70
C PRO A 126 13.01 -28.89 -19.61
N ASN A 127 13.82 -29.80 -19.06
CA ASN A 127 14.66 -29.46 -17.89
C ASN A 127 15.79 -28.48 -18.25
N GLY A 128 16.40 -28.59 -19.45
CA GLY A 128 17.40 -27.62 -19.92
C GLY A 128 16.81 -26.20 -19.96
N TYR A 129 15.66 -26.05 -20.62
CA TYR A 129 14.95 -24.78 -20.72
C TYR A 129 14.51 -24.22 -19.37
N ARG A 130 13.95 -25.06 -18.50
CA ARG A 130 13.51 -24.65 -17.18
C ARG A 130 14.66 -24.15 -16.31
N ARG A 131 15.81 -24.84 -16.32
CA ARG A 131 17.00 -24.44 -15.56
C ARG A 131 17.57 -23.13 -16.08
N TYR A 132 17.67 -22.97 -17.40
CA TYR A 132 18.06 -21.71 -18.01
C TYR A 132 17.11 -20.58 -17.62
N ALA A 133 15.79 -20.79 -17.80
CA ALA A 133 14.77 -19.80 -17.46
C ALA A 133 14.80 -19.43 -15.97
N GLN A 134 14.93 -20.41 -15.08
CA GLN A 134 15.04 -20.17 -13.64
C GLN A 134 16.27 -19.30 -13.29
N MET A 135 17.40 -19.58 -13.90
CA MET A 135 18.62 -18.79 -13.70
C MET A 135 18.47 -17.36 -14.24
N MET A 136 17.87 -17.21 -15.43
CA MET A 136 17.73 -15.94 -16.11
C MET A 136 16.54 -15.09 -15.60
N SER A 137 15.61 -15.66 -14.86
CA SER A 137 14.33 -15.01 -14.47
C SER A 137 14.51 -13.64 -13.80
N LYS A 138 15.54 -13.46 -12.99
CA LYS A 138 15.84 -12.19 -12.31
C LYS A 138 16.70 -11.25 -13.15
N ALA A 139 17.67 -11.77 -13.89
CA ALA A 139 18.62 -10.98 -14.65
C ALA A 139 18.03 -10.52 -15.99
N SER A 140 17.36 -11.40 -16.70
CA SER A 140 16.69 -11.15 -17.98
C SER A 140 15.42 -12.00 -18.11
N PRO A 141 14.29 -11.54 -17.55
CA PRO A 141 13.01 -12.25 -17.64
C PRO A 141 12.60 -12.54 -19.09
N GLN A 142 12.96 -11.64 -20.01
CA GLN A 142 12.66 -11.81 -21.43
C GLN A 142 13.42 -13.01 -22.02
N ASP A 143 14.72 -13.16 -21.72
CA ASP A 143 15.51 -14.30 -22.23
C ASP A 143 15.04 -15.62 -21.60
N ALA A 144 14.64 -15.58 -20.33
CA ALA A 144 14.04 -16.73 -19.67
C ALA A 144 12.77 -17.20 -20.42
N VAL A 145 11.89 -16.27 -20.74
CA VAL A 145 10.64 -16.58 -21.47
C VAL A 145 10.92 -16.96 -22.92
N ASN A 146 11.88 -16.31 -23.60
CA ASN A 146 12.28 -16.69 -24.96
C ASN A 146 12.76 -18.15 -25.04
N ALA A 147 13.50 -18.61 -24.04
CA ALA A 147 13.90 -20.01 -23.98
C ALA A 147 12.69 -20.95 -23.83
N LEU A 148 11.72 -20.58 -22.99
CA LEU A 148 10.47 -21.37 -22.83
C LEU A 148 9.62 -21.37 -24.11
N GLU A 149 9.58 -20.26 -24.85
CA GLU A 149 8.90 -20.20 -26.15
C GLU A 149 9.61 -21.09 -27.21
N ALA A 150 10.93 -21.20 -27.14
CA ALA A 150 11.65 -22.17 -27.96
C ALA A 150 11.29 -23.63 -27.59
N LEU A 151 11.06 -23.92 -26.32
CA LEU A 151 10.53 -25.21 -25.88
C LEU A 151 9.13 -25.46 -26.45
N ARG A 152 8.25 -24.46 -26.47
CA ARG A 152 6.89 -24.57 -27.01
C ARG A 152 6.89 -25.08 -28.48
N GLN A 153 7.86 -24.68 -29.27
CA GLN A 153 8.00 -25.15 -30.65
C GLN A 153 8.30 -26.66 -30.73
N GLN A 154 8.92 -27.22 -29.72
CA GLN A 154 9.29 -28.64 -29.63
C GLN A 154 8.28 -29.48 -28.83
N ARG A 155 7.61 -28.83 -27.89
CA ARG A 155 6.66 -29.41 -26.94
C ARG A 155 5.44 -28.48 -26.78
N PRO A 156 4.52 -28.45 -27.74
CA PRO A 156 3.31 -27.61 -27.66
C PRO A 156 2.39 -27.99 -26.47
N ASP A 157 2.54 -29.20 -25.94
CA ASP A 157 1.83 -29.72 -24.78
C ASP A 157 2.38 -29.19 -23.43
N TYR A 158 3.56 -28.58 -23.44
CA TYR A 158 4.20 -28.11 -22.22
C TYR A 158 3.58 -26.77 -21.74
N PRO A 159 3.28 -26.60 -20.43
CA PRO A 159 2.55 -25.43 -19.92
C PRO A 159 3.46 -24.17 -19.81
N VAL A 160 3.95 -23.71 -20.96
CA VAL A 160 4.85 -22.55 -21.04
C VAL A 160 4.17 -21.28 -20.52
N ASP A 161 2.87 -21.10 -20.81
CA ASP A 161 2.17 -19.87 -20.47
C ASP A 161 2.14 -19.60 -18.95
N LEU A 162 1.89 -20.61 -18.14
CA LEU A 162 1.92 -20.47 -16.67
C LEU A 162 3.31 -20.09 -16.15
N ILE A 163 4.35 -20.75 -16.68
CA ILE A 163 5.73 -20.49 -16.22
C ILE A 163 6.20 -19.10 -16.66
N ALA A 164 5.85 -18.69 -17.89
CA ALA A 164 6.16 -17.35 -18.39
C ALA A 164 5.42 -16.26 -17.60
N ALA A 165 4.15 -16.49 -17.25
CA ALA A 165 3.37 -15.59 -16.40
C ALA A 165 4.03 -15.40 -15.04
N GLU A 166 4.41 -16.50 -14.36
CA GLU A 166 5.10 -16.46 -13.05
C GLU A 166 6.43 -15.70 -13.14
N ILE A 167 7.25 -15.95 -14.18
CA ILE A 167 8.53 -15.23 -14.39
C ILE A 167 8.30 -13.73 -14.55
N TYR A 168 7.32 -13.30 -15.35
CA TYR A 168 7.04 -11.89 -15.53
C TYR A 168 6.42 -11.24 -14.29
N SER A 169 5.58 -11.98 -13.56
CA SER A 169 5.01 -11.52 -12.28
C SER A 169 6.11 -11.27 -11.24
N ASP A 170 7.00 -12.24 -11.03
CA ASP A 170 8.15 -12.13 -10.13
C ASP A 170 9.09 -10.97 -10.51
N ALA A 171 9.19 -10.67 -11.80
CA ALA A 171 9.96 -9.55 -12.31
C ALA A 171 9.23 -8.20 -12.28
N GLY A 172 7.99 -8.15 -11.74
CA GLY A 172 7.15 -6.94 -11.71
C GLY A 172 6.69 -6.47 -13.09
N LYS A 173 6.71 -7.33 -14.12
CA LYS A 173 6.24 -7.06 -15.48
C LYS A 173 4.76 -7.44 -15.62
N MET A 174 3.91 -6.75 -14.85
CA MET A 174 2.50 -7.10 -14.65
C MET A 174 1.73 -7.28 -15.95
N ASP A 175 1.89 -6.38 -16.93
CA ASP A 175 1.16 -6.44 -18.20
C ASP A 175 1.53 -7.70 -19.01
N LEU A 176 2.81 -8.10 -18.99
CA LEU A 176 3.27 -9.32 -19.64
C LEU A 176 2.78 -10.57 -18.88
N ALA A 177 2.81 -10.55 -17.55
CA ALA A 177 2.26 -11.64 -16.75
C ALA A 177 0.78 -11.85 -17.05
N ILE A 178 -0.01 -10.77 -17.08
CA ILE A 178 -1.43 -10.81 -17.42
C ILE A 178 -1.66 -11.41 -18.81
N GLN A 179 -0.88 -10.98 -19.82
CA GLN A 179 -1.00 -11.50 -21.19
C GLN A 179 -0.77 -13.01 -21.28
N TYR A 180 0.11 -13.56 -20.44
CA TYR A 180 0.36 -15.00 -20.40
C TYR A 180 -0.70 -15.73 -19.57
N TYR A 181 -1.14 -15.19 -18.43
CA TYR A 181 -2.25 -15.76 -17.68
C TYR A 181 -3.55 -15.81 -18.48
N ASP A 182 -3.81 -14.81 -19.32
CA ASP A 182 -5.00 -14.74 -20.17
C ASP A 182 -5.15 -15.91 -21.15
N LYS A 183 -4.07 -16.62 -21.45
CA LYS A 183 -4.05 -17.78 -22.33
C LYS A 183 -4.43 -19.09 -21.64
N VAL A 184 -4.55 -19.06 -20.32
CA VAL A 184 -4.72 -20.29 -19.51
C VAL A 184 -6.09 -20.29 -18.84
N SER A 185 -6.77 -21.42 -18.86
CA SER A 185 -8.02 -21.61 -18.13
C SER A 185 -7.78 -21.54 -16.62
N ILE A 186 -8.64 -20.83 -15.87
CA ILE A 186 -8.62 -20.82 -14.39
C ILE A 186 -8.73 -22.23 -13.82
N ASN A 187 -9.37 -23.17 -14.56
CA ASN A 187 -9.49 -24.56 -14.08
C ASN A 187 -8.14 -25.29 -14.05
N ASP A 188 -7.22 -24.90 -14.89
CA ASP A 188 -5.88 -25.49 -15.02
C ASP A 188 -4.85 -24.81 -14.09
N MET A 189 -5.25 -23.73 -13.40
CA MET A 189 -4.41 -23.00 -12.46
C MET A 189 -4.56 -23.54 -11.04
N LYS A 190 -3.46 -23.48 -10.31
CA LYS A 190 -3.42 -23.67 -8.85
C LYS A 190 -3.89 -22.41 -8.13
N ASP A 191 -4.22 -22.51 -6.87
CA ASP A 191 -4.69 -21.41 -6.04
C ASP A 191 -3.72 -20.21 -6.04
N TYR A 192 -2.42 -20.45 -5.89
CA TYR A 192 -1.42 -19.39 -5.89
C TYR A 192 -1.30 -18.69 -7.27
N GLN A 193 -1.47 -19.42 -8.39
CA GLN A 193 -1.45 -18.86 -9.74
C GLN A 193 -2.66 -17.96 -10.00
N ILE A 194 -3.85 -18.40 -9.57
CA ILE A 194 -5.07 -17.59 -9.66
C ILE A 194 -4.92 -16.32 -8.80
N SER A 195 -4.37 -16.46 -7.61
CA SER A 195 -4.11 -15.34 -6.71
C SER A 195 -3.10 -14.36 -7.31
N ASP A 196 -2.01 -14.86 -7.89
CA ASP A 196 -1.00 -14.05 -8.55
C ASP A 196 -1.56 -13.31 -9.77
N TYR A 197 -2.32 -14.01 -10.61
CA TYR A 197 -3.03 -13.39 -11.74
C TYR A 197 -3.95 -12.25 -11.29
N ALA A 198 -4.82 -12.49 -10.30
CA ALA A 198 -5.71 -11.46 -9.77
C ALA A 198 -4.94 -10.31 -9.14
N THR A 199 -3.80 -10.58 -8.49
CA THR A 199 -2.91 -9.57 -7.90
C THR A 199 -2.28 -8.68 -8.98
N ASN A 200 -1.75 -9.25 -10.07
CA ASN A 200 -1.20 -8.48 -11.19
C ASN A 200 -2.27 -7.56 -11.80
N LEU A 201 -3.50 -8.05 -11.98
CA LEU A 201 -4.63 -7.26 -12.44
C LEU A 201 -4.98 -6.12 -11.48
N PHE A 202 -5.00 -6.38 -10.17
CA PHE A 202 -5.25 -5.37 -9.15
C PHE A 202 -4.18 -4.26 -9.18
N LEU A 203 -2.91 -4.65 -9.23
CA LEU A 203 -1.78 -3.71 -9.28
C LEU A 203 -1.75 -2.89 -10.59
N SER A 204 -2.27 -3.45 -11.68
CA SER A 204 -2.50 -2.75 -12.96
C SER A 204 -3.80 -1.94 -12.97
N GLN A 205 -4.50 -1.84 -11.83
CA GLN A 205 -5.77 -1.12 -11.67
C GLN A 205 -6.94 -1.67 -12.52
N ASN A 206 -6.84 -2.89 -13.00
CA ASN A 206 -7.93 -3.58 -13.68
C ASN A 206 -8.82 -4.29 -12.64
N PHE A 207 -9.52 -3.48 -11.84
CA PHE A 207 -10.27 -3.95 -10.67
C PHE A 207 -11.43 -4.89 -11.05
N ASP A 208 -12.09 -4.66 -12.19
CA ASP A 208 -13.19 -5.51 -12.63
C ASP A 208 -12.73 -6.93 -12.93
N LYS A 209 -11.68 -7.06 -13.73
CA LYS A 209 -11.13 -8.37 -14.08
C LYS A 209 -10.47 -9.03 -12.89
N SER A 210 -9.73 -8.28 -12.05
CA SER A 210 -9.16 -8.78 -10.80
C SER A 210 -10.23 -9.36 -9.89
N LEU A 211 -11.35 -8.64 -9.69
CA LEU A 211 -12.47 -9.11 -8.87
C LEU A 211 -13.09 -10.39 -9.46
N SER A 212 -13.27 -10.43 -10.78
CA SER A 212 -13.81 -11.62 -11.46
C SER A 212 -12.93 -12.85 -11.24
N ILE A 213 -11.60 -12.72 -11.41
CA ILE A 213 -10.63 -13.80 -11.19
C ILE A 213 -10.58 -14.20 -9.69
N ALA A 214 -10.54 -13.24 -8.79
CA ALA A 214 -10.56 -13.51 -7.35
C ALA A 214 -11.84 -14.22 -6.90
N THR A 215 -12.99 -13.88 -7.49
CA THR A 215 -14.28 -14.53 -7.21
C THR A 215 -14.28 -15.99 -7.69
N GLN A 216 -13.74 -16.26 -8.88
CA GLN A 216 -13.58 -17.63 -9.36
C GLN A 216 -12.62 -18.43 -8.47
N GLY A 217 -11.50 -17.81 -8.05
CA GLY A 217 -10.58 -18.40 -7.09
C GLY A 217 -11.24 -18.71 -5.74
N HIS A 218 -12.01 -17.77 -5.22
CA HIS A 218 -12.78 -17.97 -3.99
C HIS A 218 -13.80 -19.12 -4.10
N SER A 219 -14.48 -19.25 -5.24
CA SER A 219 -15.42 -20.35 -5.47
C SER A 219 -14.75 -21.72 -5.42
N LYS A 220 -13.50 -21.83 -5.89
CA LYS A 220 -12.71 -23.08 -5.81
C LYS A 220 -12.06 -23.29 -4.43
N PHE A 221 -11.64 -22.21 -3.77
CA PHE A 221 -10.85 -22.21 -2.54
C PHE A 221 -11.41 -21.17 -1.53
N PRO A 222 -12.62 -21.40 -0.96
CA PRO A 222 -13.36 -20.38 -0.23
C PRO A 222 -12.67 -19.91 1.08
N ARG A 223 -11.77 -20.71 1.64
CA ARG A 223 -11.02 -20.38 2.85
C ARG A 223 -9.64 -19.77 2.58
N ASN A 224 -9.24 -19.64 1.30
CA ASN A 224 -7.96 -19.03 0.96
C ASN A 224 -8.00 -17.50 1.20
N ALA A 225 -7.13 -17.03 2.10
CA ALA A 225 -7.05 -15.64 2.52
C ALA A 225 -6.79 -14.66 1.35
N SER A 226 -6.00 -15.09 0.34
CA SER A 226 -5.65 -14.22 -0.80
C SER A 226 -6.87 -13.79 -1.60
N PHE A 227 -7.83 -14.68 -1.82
CA PHE A 227 -9.04 -14.34 -2.58
C PHE A 227 -9.96 -13.43 -1.77
N ASN A 228 -10.17 -13.70 -0.48
CA ASN A 228 -10.96 -12.82 0.38
C ASN A 228 -10.34 -11.42 0.46
N ARG A 229 -9.01 -11.33 0.55
CA ARG A 229 -8.25 -10.07 0.54
C ARG A 229 -8.46 -9.30 -0.77
N LEU A 230 -8.26 -9.96 -1.91
CA LEU A 230 -8.41 -9.33 -3.22
C LEU A 230 -9.84 -8.88 -3.49
N MET A 231 -10.83 -9.67 -3.08
CA MET A 231 -12.24 -9.28 -3.15
C MET A 231 -12.52 -8.04 -2.29
N MET A 232 -12.00 -7.98 -1.07
CA MET A 232 -12.12 -6.79 -0.20
C MET A 232 -11.47 -5.57 -0.86
N PHE A 233 -10.23 -5.70 -1.35
CA PHE A 233 -9.50 -4.60 -1.98
C PHE A 233 -10.20 -4.07 -3.24
N ASN A 234 -10.53 -4.96 -4.16
CA ASN A 234 -11.21 -4.59 -5.41
C ASN A 234 -12.56 -3.91 -5.15
N ASN A 235 -13.38 -4.46 -4.27
CA ASN A 235 -14.68 -3.88 -3.94
C ASN A 235 -14.54 -2.52 -3.25
N THR A 236 -13.53 -2.32 -2.42
CA THR A 236 -13.24 -1.01 -1.80
C THR A 236 -12.86 0.03 -2.86
N GLU A 237 -11.98 -0.32 -3.81
CA GLU A 237 -11.63 0.59 -4.91
C GLU A 237 -12.81 0.90 -5.83
N LYS A 238 -13.71 -0.06 -6.03
CA LYS A 238 -14.96 0.10 -6.79
C LYS A 238 -16.07 0.79 -5.99
N LYS A 239 -15.86 1.07 -4.71
CA LYS A 239 -16.84 1.65 -3.77
C LYS A 239 -18.06 0.76 -3.54
N ASP A 240 -17.97 -0.54 -3.80
CA ASP A 240 -18.95 -1.52 -3.33
C ASP A 240 -18.60 -1.92 -1.90
N PHE A 241 -18.89 -1.02 -0.99
CA PHE A 241 -18.48 -1.17 0.40
C PHE A 241 -19.17 -2.33 1.11
N ALA A 242 -20.41 -2.67 0.73
CA ALA A 242 -21.09 -3.83 1.30
C ALA A 242 -20.40 -5.14 0.94
N ALA A 243 -20.03 -5.33 -0.32
CA ALA A 243 -19.28 -6.51 -0.76
C ALA A 243 -17.86 -6.53 -0.19
N ALA A 244 -17.21 -5.35 -0.06
CA ALA A 244 -15.89 -5.21 0.55
C ALA A 244 -15.91 -5.63 2.03
N ILE A 245 -16.89 -5.19 2.80
CA ILE A 245 -17.07 -5.53 4.22
C ILE A 245 -17.27 -7.04 4.37
N ALA A 246 -18.16 -7.64 3.58
CA ALA A 246 -18.40 -9.08 3.63
C ALA A 246 -17.14 -9.92 3.29
N ALA A 247 -16.30 -9.44 2.37
CA ALA A 247 -15.02 -10.08 2.05
C ALA A 247 -14.00 -9.87 3.19
N GLY A 248 -13.98 -8.69 3.81
CA GLY A 248 -13.15 -8.38 4.98
C GLY A 248 -13.49 -9.28 6.17
N GLU A 249 -14.77 -9.42 6.51
CA GLU A 249 -15.22 -10.33 7.56
C GLU A 249 -14.70 -11.76 7.33
N ARG A 250 -14.83 -12.29 6.11
CA ARG A 250 -14.29 -13.61 5.78
C ARG A 250 -12.78 -13.70 5.91
N LEU A 251 -12.06 -12.65 5.51
CA LEU A 251 -10.60 -12.59 5.65
C LEU A 251 -10.18 -12.67 7.12
N PHE A 252 -10.82 -11.90 7.98
CA PHE A 252 -10.45 -11.77 9.39
C PHE A 252 -10.93 -12.92 10.27
N THR A 253 -12.01 -13.61 9.89
CA THR A 253 -12.67 -14.60 10.76
C THR A 253 -12.72 -16.03 10.23
N ALA A 254 -12.68 -16.21 8.91
CA ALA A 254 -12.99 -17.49 8.28
C ALA A 254 -11.89 -18.00 7.31
N SER A 255 -10.80 -17.24 7.11
CA SER A 255 -9.72 -17.66 6.23
C SER A 255 -8.67 -18.50 6.93
N ASP A 256 -8.13 -19.49 6.21
CA ASP A 256 -7.10 -20.37 6.75
C ASP A 256 -5.76 -19.64 6.86
N SER A 257 -5.17 -19.68 8.05
CA SER A 257 -3.82 -19.15 8.34
C SER A 257 -3.57 -17.73 7.80
N ALA A 258 -4.60 -16.87 7.79
CA ALA A 258 -4.49 -15.50 7.30
C ALA A 258 -3.49 -14.70 8.15
N LYS A 259 -2.41 -14.25 7.51
CA LYS A 259 -1.51 -13.23 8.08
C LYS A 259 -2.08 -11.87 7.74
N ILE A 260 -2.72 -11.24 8.71
CA ILE A 260 -3.32 -9.92 8.54
C ILE A 260 -2.21 -8.85 8.53
N SER A 261 -2.21 -8.02 7.51
CA SER A 261 -1.24 -6.93 7.30
C SER A 261 -1.86 -5.56 7.60
N SER A 262 -1.04 -4.52 7.68
CA SER A 262 -1.49 -3.14 7.79
C SER A 262 -2.42 -2.73 6.64
N PHE A 263 -2.19 -3.25 5.44
CA PHE A 263 -3.08 -3.03 4.29
C PHE A 263 -4.46 -3.64 4.47
N ASP A 264 -4.54 -4.83 5.07
CA ASP A 264 -5.82 -5.50 5.33
C ASP A 264 -6.67 -4.66 6.28
N TYR A 265 -6.09 -4.20 7.38
CA TYR A 265 -6.76 -3.28 8.30
C TYR A 265 -7.16 -1.98 7.61
N GLY A 266 -6.25 -1.40 6.82
CA GLY A 266 -6.49 -0.14 6.11
C GLY A 266 -7.62 -0.23 5.10
N TYR A 267 -7.69 -1.30 4.31
CA TYR A 267 -8.76 -1.51 3.33
C TYR A 267 -10.09 -1.82 4.01
N TYR A 268 -10.07 -2.66 5.04
CA TYR A 268 -11.29 -3.00 5.77
C TYR A 268 -11.87 -1.77 6.49
N GLY A 269 -11.02 -0.99 7.17
CA GLY A 269 -11.43 0.28 7.79
C GLY A 269 -12.03 1.26 6.77
N ARG A 270 -11.36 1.45 5.60
CA ARG A 270 -11.88 2.29 4.51
C ARG A 270 -13.22 1.83 3.96
N ALA A 271 -13.43 0.51 3.85
CA ALA A 271 -14.72 -0.03 3.42
C ALA A 271 -15.82 0.29 4.42
N LEU A 272 -15.53 0.17 5.72
CA LEU A 272 -16.43 0.52 6.80
C LEU A 272 -16.74 2.04 6.85
N GLU A 273 -15.71 2.89 6.69
CA GLU A 273 -15.89 4.35 6.57
C GLU A 273 -16.79 4.71 5.38
N GLY A 274 -16.54 4.08 4.22
CA GLY A 274 -17.33 4.33 3.01
C GLY A 274 -18.79 3.87 3.10
N ALA A 275 -19.09 2.95 4.03
CA ALA A 275 -20.44 2.51 4.37
C ALA A 275 -21.04 3.28 5.58
N ASP A 276 -20.41 4.37 6.01
CA ASP A 276 -20.78 5.16 7.21
C ASP A 276 -20.77 4.35 8.53
N LYS A 277 -20.11 3.21 8.57
CA LYS A 277 -19.97 2.34 9.73
C LYS A 277 -18.76 2.74 10.60
N TYR A 278 -18.72 4.01 10.97
CA TYR A 278 -17.53 4.60 11.63
C TYR A 278 -17.18 3.93 12.96
N GLN A 279 -18.16 3.45 13.73
CA GLN A 279 -17.86 2.76 15.00
C GLN A 279 -17.18 1.40 14.77
N GLU A 280 -17.58 0.67 13.73
CA GLU A 280 -16.94 -0.58 13.32
C GLU A 280 -15.53 -0.31 12.76
N ALA A 281 -15.37 0.78 11.96
CA ALA A 281 -14.06 1.20 11.44
C ALA A 281 -13.07 1.51 12.57
N ILE A 282 -13.51 2.21 13.62
CA ILE A 282 -12.70 2.46 14.82
C ILE A 282 -12.19 1.14 15.41
N GLY A 283 -13.07 0.15 15.59
CA GLY A 283 -12.67 -1.15 16.13
C GLY A 283 -11.60 -1.86 15.29
N ILE A 284 -11.67 -1.76 13.96
CA ILE A 284 -10.66 -2.32 13.05
C ILE A 284 -9.32 -1.56 13.16
N TYR A 285 -9.37 -0.24 13.22
CA TYR A 285 -8.17 0.59 13.38
C TYR A 285 -7.52 0.42 14.76
N GLU A 286 -8.31 0.25 15.81
CA GLU A 286 -7.78 -0.06 17.15
C GLU A 286 -7.08 -1.43 17.18
N GLN A 287 -7.60 -2.45 16.48
CA GLN A 287 -6.90 -3.72 16.28
C GLN A 287 -5.56 -3.52 15.54
N MET A 288 -5.53 -2.66 14.52
CA MET A 288 -4.30 -2.32 13.81
C MET A 288 -3.25 -1.71 14.73
N LEU A 289 -3.66 -0.83 15.67
CA LEU A 289 -2.73 -0.25 16.66
C LEU A 289 -2.10 -1.29 17.59
N GLN A 290 -2.82 -2.38 17.89
CA GLN A 290 -2.34 -3.46 18.76
C GLN A 290 -1.50 -4.51 18.02
N ALA A 291 -1.55 -4.55 16.68
CA ALA A 291 -0.85 -5.57 15.91
C ALA A 291 0.68 -5.36 15.93
N ASP A 292 1.43 -6.43 16.24
CA ASP A 292 2.90 -6.37 16.35
C ASP A 292 3.61 -6.20 15.01
N ASN A 293 2.97 -6.67 13.93
CA ASN A 293 3.50 -6.63 12.58
C ASN A 293 3.22 -5.31 11.83
N VAL A 294 2.62 -4.32 12.50
CA VAL A 294 2.35 -2.97 11.96
C VAL A 294 3.43 -2.01 12.46
N LYS A 295 4.01 -1.26 11.54
CA LYS A 295 5.10 -0.33 11.84
C LYS A 295 4.62 0.89 12.63
N ALA A 296 5.53 1.52 13.35
CA ALA A 296 5.22 2.68 14.20
C ALA A 296 4.71 3.89 13.40
N ASP A 297 5.24 4.14 12.20
CA ASP A 297 4.78 5.19 11.29
C ASP A 297 3.36 4.93 10.77
N GLU A 298 3.04 3.67 10.42
CA GLU A 298 1.68 3.27 10.04
C GLU A 298 0.70 3.43 11.21
N LYS A 299 1.10 3.04 12.43
CA LYS A 299 0.29 3.22 13.66
C LYS A 299 0.04 4.70 13.94
N LEU A 300 1.00 5.56 13.63
CA LEU A 300 0.84 7.00 13.81
C LEU A 300 -0.28 7.54 12.92
N GLU A 301 -0.28 7.23 11.62
CA GLU A 301 -1.31 7.64 10.67
C GLU A 301 -2.71 7.10 11.02
N VAL A 302 -2.77 5.92 11.62
CA VAL A 302 -4.03 5.32 12.07
C VAL A 302 -4.69 6.13 13.19
N ASN A 303 -3.92 6.77 14.08
CA ASN A 303 -4.50 7.63 15.12
C ASN A 303 -5.32 8.77 14.50
N LYS A 304 -4.84 9.37 13.38
CA LYS A 304 -5.63 10.40 12.68
C LYS A 304 -6.93 9.83 12.12
N LYS A 305 -6.91 8.64 11.51
CA LYS A 305 -8.12 7.97 11.00
C LYS A 305 -9.13 7.69 12.10
N ILE A 306 -8.67 7.21 13.25
CA ILE A 306 -9.53 6.99 14.42
C ILE A 306 -10.14 8.30 14.89
N SER A 307 -9.36 9.38 14.95
CA SER A 307 -9.85 10.71 15.29
C SER A 307 -10.94 11.17 14.34
N ASP A 308 -10.71 11.05 13.03
CA ASP A 308 -11.67 11.43 11.99
C ASP A 308 -12.98 10.61 12.11
N CYS A 309 -12.89 9.30 12.39
CA CYS A 309 -14.05 8.45 12.64
C CYS A 309 -14.81 8.86 13.90
N TYR A 310 -14.11 9.17 15.02
CA TYR A 310 -14.75 9.65 16.24
C TYR A 310 -15.45 11.00 16.03
N LYS A 311 -14.88 11.89 15.22
CA LYS A 311 -15.55 13.14 14.81
C LYS A 311 -16.85 12.85 14.06
N LYS A 312 -16.88 11.88 13.16
CA LYS A 312 -18.08 11.49 12.40
C LYS A 312 -19.22 10.94 13.29
N VAL A 313 -18.88 10.34 14.41
CA VAL A 313 -19.87 9.89 15.42
C VAL A 313 -20.07 10.90 16.54
N SER A 314 -19.66 12.15 16.34
CA SER A 314 -19.77 13.29 17.27
C SER A 314 -19.12 13.03 18.65
N ASN A 315 -18.15 12.14 18.74
CA ASN A 315 -17.37 11.89 19.96
C ASN A 315 -16.07 12.71 19.94
N TYR A 316 -16.20 14.01 20.12
CA TYR A 316 -15.10 14.96 19.99
C TYR A 316 -13.99 14.77 21.04
N ALA A 317 -14.34 14.30 22.24
CA ALA A 317 -13.36 14.02 23.29
C ALA A 317 -12.39 12.89 22.88
N LYS A 318 -12.93 11.82 22.31
CA LYS A 318 -12.10 10.72 21.77
C LYS A 318 -11.36 11.15 20.51
N ALA A 319 -11.99 11.95 19.65
CA ALA A 319 -11.34 12.51 18.47
C ALA A 319 -10.09 13.33 18.87
N GLU A 320 -10.19 14.19 19.89
CA GLU A 320 -9.05 14.95 20.42
C GLU A 320 -7.96 14.04 20.98
N GLU A 321 -8.32 13.00 21.74
CA GLU A 321 -7.35 12.05 22.32
C GLU A 321 -6.46 11.44 21.23
N TYR A 322 -7.08 10.93 20.16
CA TYR A 322 -6.34 10.28 19.06
C TYR A 322 -5.61 11.29 18.18
N LEU A 323 -6.18 12.49 17.97
CA LEU A 323 -5.53 13.56 17.24
C LEU A 323 -4.25 14.02 17.96
N ASN A 324 -4.28 14.14 19.28
CA ASN A 324 -3.10 14.47 20.08
C ASN A 324 -2.01 13.39 19.99
N LYS A 325 -2.38 12.09 19.98
CA LYS A 325 -1.40 11.01 19.74
C LYS A 325 -0.75 11.13 18.36
N TYR A 326 -1.54 11.50 17.35
CA TYR A 326 -1.04 11.75 15.99
C TYR A 326 -0.04 12.93 15.98
N ILE A 327 -0.40 14.06 16.58
CA ILE A 327 0.43 15.27 16.64
C ILE A 327 1.74 15.01 17.40
N GLN A 328 1.67 14.37 18.56
CA GLN A 328 2.83 14.09 19.42
C GLN A 328 3.85 13.15 18.74
N GLY A 329 3.39 12.29 17.83
CA GLY A 329 4.26 11.39 17.08
C GLY A 329 4.99 12.07 15.92
N HIS A 330 4.65 13.30 15.56
CA HIS A 330 5.34 14.03 14.49
C HIS A 330 6.54 14.81 15.03
N PRO A 331 7.73 14.63 14.43
CA PRO A 331 8.97 15.23 14.92
C PRO A 331 9.04 16.75 14.73
N GLN A 332 8.22 17.30 13.85
CA GLN A 332 8.17 18.74 13.57
C GLN A 332 6.74 19.24 13.71
N SER A 333 6.58 20.22 14.57
CA SER A 333 5.35 20.96 14.72
C SER A 333 5.18 21.95 13.56
N SER A 334 3.96 22.08 13.05
CA SER A 334 3.61 23.08 12.04
C SER A 334 2.28 23.73 12.41
N PHE A 335 2.04 24.94 11.88
CA PHE A 335 0.76 25.61 12.08
C PHE A 335 -0.43 24.70 11.76
N SER A 336 -0.43 24.10 10.57
CA SER A 336 -1.54 23.25 10.11
C SER A 336 -1.75 22.00 11.01
N LEU A 337 -0.68 21.41 11.53
CA LEU A 337 -0.77 20.26 12.40
C LEU A 337 -1.37 20.64 13.76
N GLU A 338 -0.94 21.73 14.37
CA GLU A 338 -1.46 22.21 15.65
C GLU A 338 -2.86 22.81 15.52
N GLU A 339 -3.17 23.46 14.38
CA GLU A 339 -4.49 24.01 14.08
C GLU A 339 -5.57 22.94 14.07
N SER A 340 -5.23 21.70 13.69
CA SER A 340 -6.21 20.61 13.57
C SER A 340 -7.00 20.35 14.87
N VAL A 341 -6.42 20.66 16.05
CA VAL A 341 -7.13 20.58 17.33
C VAL A 341 -8.11 21.74 17.50
N ALA A 342 -7.73 22.95 17.10
CA ALA A 342 -8.65 24.08 17.12
C ALA A 342 -9.82 23.90 16.14
N GLU A 343 -9.51 23.36 14.94
CA GLU A 343 -10.53 23.01 13.95
C GLU A 343 -11.50 21.95 14.44
N LEU A 344 -11.03 20.96 15.22
CA LEU A 344 -11.89 19.93 15.80
C LEU A 344 -13.02 20.58 16.66
N TYR A 345 -12.68 21.59 17.47
CA TYR A 345 -13.68 22.30 18.28
C TYR A 345 -14.53 23.27 17.47
N ALA A 346 -13.98 23.89 16.43
CA ALA A 346 -14.74 24.71 15.48
C ALA A 346 -15.75 23.85 14.70
N ASP A 347 -15.39 22.61 14.35
CA ASP A 347 -16.30 21.64 13.73
C ASP A 347 -17.42 21.22 14.71
N GLN A 348 -17.08 20.97 15.99
CA GLN A 348 -18.06 20.66 17.02
C GLN A 348 -19.07 21.82 17.23
N LEU A 349 -18.57 23.05 17.15
CA LEU A 349 -19.41 24.24 17.22
C LEU A 349 -20.41 24.31 16.08
N SER A 350 -20.04 23.85 14.90
CA SER A 350 -20.85 23.84 13.68
C SER A 350 -21.74 22.60 13.54
N ASP A 351 -21.53 21.57 14.36
CA ASP A 351 -22.32 20.32 14.31
C ASP A 351 -23.72 20.56 14.92
N ASP A 352 -24.76 20.37 14.13
CA ASP A 352 -26.17 20.54 14.55
C ASP A 352 -26.56 19.60 15.69
N LYS A 353 -25.90 18.48 15.86
CA LYS A 353 -26.15 17.51 16.94
C LYS A 353 -25.53 17.95 18.27
N THR A 354 -24.65 18.96 18.27
CA THR A 354 -23.99 19.45 19.48
C THR A 354 -24.97 20.33 20.32
N PRO A 355 -25.23 20.01 21.60
CA PRO A 355 -26.03 20.85 22.47
C PRO A 355 -25.46 22.25 22.65
N ALA A 356 -26.33 23.26 22.83
CA ALA A 356 -25.94 24.67 22.94
C ALA A 356 -24.88 24.93 24.04
N ALA A 357 -25.01 24.31 25.22
CA ALA A 357 -24.02 24.44 26.30
C ALA A 357 -22.64 23.87 25.88
N GLN A 358 -22.61 22.80 25.10
CA GLN A 358 -21.40 22.21 24.60
C GLN A 358 -20.80 23.05 23.47
N LYS A 359 -21.63 23.67 22.62
CA LYS A 359 -21.18 24.64 21.61
C LYS A 359 -20.45 25.81 22.25
N GLN A 360 -20.98 26.35 23.38
CA GLN A 360 -20.29 27.42 24.09
C GLN A 360 -18.92 27.00 24.61
N ALA A 361 -18.81 25.82 25.23
CA ALA A 361 -17.51 25.28 25.71
C ALA A 361 -16.54 25.04 24.54
N SER A 362 -17.02 24.55 23.41
CA SER A 362 -16.20 24.34 22.20
C SER A 362 -15.69 25.66 21.60
N TYR A 363 -16.56 26.68 21.59
CA TYR A 363 -16.15 28.04 21.18
C TYR A 363 -15.00 28.55 22.04
N GLU A 364 -15.15 28.52 23.38
CA GLU A 364 -14.15 29.01 24.32
C GLU A 364 -12.81 28.28 24.13
N LYS A 365 -12.86 26.96 23.95
CA LYS A 365 -11.65 26.14 23.73
C LYS A 365 -11.00 26.41 22.36
N ALA A 366 -11.78 26.49 21.30
CA ALA A 366 -11.29 26.81 19.96
C ALA A 366 -10.68 28.21 19.92
N ASP A 367 -11.34 29.21 20.54
CA ASP A 367 -10.84 30.58 20.59
C ASP A 367 -9.50 30.69 21.33
N ALA A 368 -9.37 30.00 22.46
CA ALA A 368 -8.12 29.95 23.21
C ALA A 368 -6.97 29.28 22.42
N LEU A 369 -7.28 28.18 21.71
CA LEU A 369 -6.31 27.48 20.87
C LEU A 369 -5.86 28.35 19.69
N TYR A 370 -6.82 28.98 18.99
CA TYR A 370 -6.49 29.90 17.89
C TYR A 370 -5.70 31.11 18.41
N ALA A 371 -6.01 31.67 19.59
CA ALA A 371 -5.25 32.75 20.19
C ALA A 371 -3.78 32.35 20.41
N ALA A 372 -3.54 31.15 20.97
CA ALA A 372 -2.19 30.62 21.15
C ALA A 372 -1.46 30.39 19.81
N LEU A 373 -2.16 29.88 18.80
CA LEU A 373 -1.61 29.68 17.47
C LEU A 373 -1.19 31.03 16.81
N GLY A 374 -2.00 32.06 16.94
CA GLY A 374 -1.67 33.40 16.40
C GLY A 374 -0.42 34.00 17.02
N GLN A 375 -0.19 33.75 18.31
CA GLN A 375 1.03 34.17 18.99
C GLN A 375 2.25 33.36 18.57
N LYS A 376 2.08 32.04 18.41
CA LYS A 376 3.18 31.13 18.05
C LYS A 376 3.57 31.26 16.57
N TYR A 377 2.61 31.55 15.70
CA TYR A 377 2.77 31.63 14.26
C TYR A 377 2.30 33.00 13.72
N PRO A 378 3.07 34.07 13.91
CA PRO A 378 2.66 35.45 13.54
C PRO A 378 2.31 35.62 12.06
N ASP A 379 2.93 34.85 11.17
CA ASP A 379 2.63 34.86 9.73
C ASP A 379 1.18 34.41 9.41
N ASN A 380 0.55 33.67 10.35
CA ASN A 380 -0.82 33.22 10.24
C ASN A 380 -1.81 34.11 11.03
N ALA A 381 -1.37 35.20 11.64
CA ALA A 381 -2.20 36.01 12.52
C ALA A 381 -3.50 36.51 11.85
N ALA A 382 -3.44 36.95 10.59
CA ALA A 382 -4.63 37.38 9.86
C ALA A 382 -5.65 36.22 9.70
N TYR A 383 -5.16 35.03 9.34
CA TYR A 383 -6.01 33.85 9.21
C TYR A 383 -6.67 33.49 10.55
N VAL A 384 -5.88 33.48 11.61
CA VAL A 384 -6.34 33.19 12.98
C VAL A 384 -7.40 34.20 13.43
N ALA A 385 -7.14 35.51 13.26
CA ALA A 385 -8.10 36.54 13.64
C ALA A 385 -9.42 36.39 12.87
N ASN A 386 -9.37 36.07 11.57
CA ASN A 386 -10.57 35.83 10.78
C ASN A 386 -11.36 34.57 11.24
N LYS A 387 -10.66 33.48 11.57
CA LYS A 387 -11.32 32.27 12.15
C LYS A 387 -12.04 32.61 13.45
N ARG A 388 -11.35 33.28 14.37
CA ARG A 388 -11.92 33.71 15.66
C ARG A 388 -13.13 34.64 15.48
N ALA A 389 -13.10 35.53 14.50
CA ALA A 389 -14.20 36.42 14.19
C ALA A 389 -15.45 35.72 13.65
N GLN A 390 -15.29 34.60 12.97
CA GLN A 390 -16.41 33.85 12.36
C GLN A 390 -17.11 32.89 13.32
N MET A 391 -16.36 32.26 14.24
CA MET A 391 -16.89 31.23 15.15
C MET A 391 -18.12 31.65 15.98
N PRO A 392 -18.22 32.89 16.53
CA PRO A 392 -19.35 33.28 17.35
C PRO A 392 -20.72 33.17 16.68
N PHE A 393 -20.77 33.26 15.33
CA PHE A 393 -22.04 33.17 14.58
C PHE A 393 -22.62 31.75 14.53
N SER A 394 -21.89 30.74 14.96
CA SER A 394 -22.38 29.37 15.15
C SER A 394 -22.98 29.13 16.56
N LEU A 395 -22.90 30.11 17.46
CA LEU A 395 -23.51 30.05 18.79
C LEU A 395 -25.00 30.38 18.73
N ALA A 396 -25.80 29.66 19.50
CA ALA A 396 -27.23 29.91 19.65
C ALA A 396 -27.48 31.04 20.66
N ILE A 397 -26.91 32.23 20.42
CA ILE A 397 -27.10 33.45 21.22
C ILE A 397 -27.59 34.60 20.31
N ASP A 398 -28.08 35.67 20.89
CA ASP A 398 -28.57 36.81 20.12
C ASP A 398 -27.45 37.50 19.31
N GLN A 399 -27.83 38.20 18.26
CA GLN A 399 -26.90 38.84 17.32
C GLN A 399 -25.97 39.85 18.00
N LYS A 400 -26.44 40.57 19.01
CA LYS A 400 -25.61 41.54 19.76
C LYS A 400 -24.53 40.82 20.54
N ALA A 401 -24.87 39.67 21.18
CA ALA A 401 -23.92 38.82 21.88
C ALA A 401 -22.92 38.19 20.91
N GLN A 402 -23.33 37.69 19.74
CA GLN A 402 -22.44 37.20 18.70
C GLN A 402 -21.45 38.28 18.26
N LEU A 403 -21.96 39.49 17.98
CA LEU A 403 -21.16 40.62 17.54
C LEU A 403 -20.20 41.10 18.64
N LYS A 404 -20.56 40.98 19.90
CA LYS A 404 -19.70 41.30 21.05
C LYS A 404 -18.44 40.39 21.08
N LEU A 405 -18.62 39.13 20.75
CA LEU A 405 -17.50 38.16 20.67
C LEU A 405 -16.69 38.33 19.37
N ALA A 406 -17.34 38.53 18.24
CA ALA A 406 -16.72 38.61 16.93
C ALA A 406 -15.97 39.93 16.65
N GLY A 407 -16.54 41.03 17.16
CA GLY A 407 -16.08 42.40 16.81
C GLY A 407 -14.60 42.67 17.05
N PRO A 408 -14.04 42.36 18.25
CA PRO A 408 -12.61 42.56 18.49
C PRO A 408 -11.73 41.82 17.50
N HIS A 409 -12.09 40.63 17.07
CA HIS A 409 -11.32 39.84 16.12
C HIS A 409 -11.46 40.35 14.68
N TYR A 410 -12.60 40.88 14.29
CA TYR A 410 -12.72 41.60 13.01
C TYR A 410 -11.86 42.87 12.98
N ILE A 411 -11.78 43.63 14.08
CA ILE A 411 -10.89 44.79 14.21
C ILE A 411 -9.44 44.35 14.10
N GLU A 412 -9.04 43.29 14.79
CA GLU A 412 -7.69 42.73 14.72
C GLU A 412 -7.35 42.32 13.27
N PHE A 413 -8.22 41.51 12.63
CA PHE A 413 -8.06 41.09 11.24
C PHE A 413 -7.94 42.30 10.29
N ALA A 414 -8.82 43.28 10.44
CA ALA A 414 -8.81 44.48 9.59
C ALA A 414 -7.51 45.27 9.74
N ASN A 415 -6.99 45.43 10.97
CA ASN A 415 -5.73 46.13 11.22
C ASN A 415 -4.54 45.41 10.56
N ILE A 416 -4.46 44.06 10.67
CA ILE A 416 -3.41 43.26 10.03
C ILE A 416 -3.50 43.41 8.50
N MET A 417 -4.72 43.26 7.95
CA MET A 417 -4.93 43.33 6.51
C MET A 417 -4.70 44.72 5.94
N ALA A 418 -5.04 45.77 6.68
CA ALA A 418 -4.78 47.15 6.25
C ALA A 418 -3.29 47.47 6.13
N ALA A 419 -2.45 46.88 7.00
CA ALA A 419 -0.98 47.06 6.94
C ALA A 419 -0.32 46.34 5.74
N LYS A 420 -1.01 45.43 5.06
CA LYS A 420 -0.50 44.73 3.90
C LYS A 420 -0.49 45.62 2.66
N SER A 421 0.70 45.89 2.07
CA SER A 421 0.86 46.81 0.93
C SER A 421 0.25 46.27 -0.38
N ASN A 422 0.33 44.95 -0.62
CA ASN A 422 -0.18 44.32 -1.83
C ASN A 422 -1.30 43.32 -1.49
N ARG A 423 -2.55 43.76 -1.58
CA ARG A 423 -3.73 42.93 -1.39
C ARG A 423 -4.32 42.52 -2.74
N SER A 424 -4.69 41.26 -2.85
CA SER A 424 -5.53 40.75 -3.95
C SER A 424 -6.96 41.31 -3.85
N ALA A 425 -7.73 41.23 -4.92
CA ALA A 425 -9.13 41.67 -4.91
C ALA A 425 -9.97 40.89 -3.86
N GLY A 426 -9.67 39.60 -3.64
CA GLY A 426 -10.31 38.79 -2.60
C GLY A 426 -9.97 39.31 -1.20
N GLU A 427 -8.72 39.57 -0.90
CA GLU A 427 -8.26 40.13 0.38
C GLU A 427 -8.84 41.51 0.64
N THR A 428 -8.93 42.35 -0.39
CA THR A 428 -9.58 43.67 -0.30
C THR A 428 -11.06 43.51 0.09
N LYS A 429 -11.78 42.59 -0.54
CA LYS A 429 -13.18 42.28 -0.17
C LYS A 429 -13.32 41.79 1.28
N MET A 430 -12.40 40.95 1.72
CA MET A 430 -12.39 40.49 3.11
C MET A 430 -12.14 41.64 4.10
N LEU A 431 -11.23 42.58 3.75
CA LEU A 431 -10.98 43.75 4.56
C LEU A 431 -12.22 44.66 4.66
N ILE A 432 -12.93 44.90 3.56
CA ILE A 432 -14.19 45.69 3.57
C ILE A 432 -15.22 45.02 4.47
N ASN A 433 -15.40 43.70 4.36
CA ASN A 433 -16.33 42.97 5.21
C ASN A 433 -15.97 43.04 6.70
N ALA A 434 -14.66 42.98 7.01
CA ALA A 434 -14.20 43.10 8.39
C ALA A 434 -14.42 44.54 8.94
N TYR A 435 -14.20 45.55 8.15
CA TYR A 435 -14.52 46.93 8.53
C TYR A 435 -16.02 47.14 8.73
N ASN A 436 -16.88 46.57 7.88
CA ASN A 436 -18.34 46.63 8.07
C ASN A 436 -18.74 45.97 9.37
N ALA A 437 -18.18 44.80 9.70
CA ALA A 437 -18.45 44.10 10.97
C ALA A 437 -17.91 44.89 12.18
N ALA A 438 -16.72 45.50 12.07
CA ALA A 438 -16.16 46.37 13.10
C ALA A 438 -17.05 47.63 13.32
N THR A 439 -17.53 48.21 12.23
CA THR A 439 -18.51 49.33 12.31
C THR A 439 -19.77 48.92 13.05
N ALA A 440 -20.38 47.78 12.70
CA ALA A 440 -21.54 47.25 13.40
C ALA A 440 -21.27 47.02 14.91
N TYR A 441 -20.07 46.49 15.24
CA TYR A 441 -19.67 46.33 16.63
C TYR A 441 -19.60 47.67 17.38
N TYR A 442 -18.97 48.69 16.80
CA TYR A 442 -18.91 50.00 17.43
C TYR A 442 -20.26 50.63 17.61
N VAL A 443 -21.18 50.51 16.63
CA VAL A 443 -22.55 51.05 16.73
C VAL A 443 -23.38 50.30 17.76
N HIS A 444 -23.44 48.98 17.68
CA HIS A 444 -24.45 48.19 18.40
C HIS A 444 -23.99 47.62 19.74
N VAL A 445 -22.68 47.52 19.96
CA VAL A 445 -22.10 46.89 21.16
C VAL A 445 -21.30 47.88 21.99
N ALA A 446 -20.36 48.62 21.36
CA ALA A 446 -19.46 49.49 22.08
C ALA A 446 -20.07 50.91 22.33
N ASP A 447 -21.17 51.23 21.65
CA ASP A 447 -21.82 52.56 21.69
C ASP A 447 -20.81 53.72 21.39
N ASP A 448 -19.90 53.46 20.39
CA ASP A 448 -18.84 54.40 20.02
C ASP A 448 -19.00 54.85 18.56
N MET A 449 -19.85 55.83 18.38
CA MET A 449 -20.18 56.36 17.07
C MET A 449 -18.96 57.06 16.39
N GLU A 450 -18.03 57.61 17.14
CA GLU A 450 -16.85 58.20 16.59
C GLU A 450 -15.95 57.17 15.88
N LYS A 451 -15.67 56.04 16.57
CA LYS A 451 -14.95 54.94 15.95
C LYS A 451 -15.73 54.29 14.82
N ALA A 452 -17.03 54.17 14.93
CA ALA A 452 -17.86 53.67 13.84
C ALA A 452 -17.67 54.49 12.56
N LYS A 453 -17.69 55.79 12.66
CA LYS A 453 -17.45 56.74 11.53
C LYS A 453 -16.00 56.67 11.02
N GLU A 454 -15.03 56.56 11.93
CA GLU A 454 -13.62 56.39 11.52
C GLU A 454 -13.44 55.14 10.64
N VAL A 455 -14.02 53.99 11.07
CA VAL A 455 -13.92 52.75 10.30
C VAL A 455 -14.73 52.79 9.01
N ALA A 456 -15.92 53.40 9.02
CA ALA A 456 -16.71 53.63 7.80
C ALA A 456 -15.99 54.50 6.77
N THR A 457 -15.23 55.50 7.20
CA THR A 457 -14.37 56.30 6.31
C THR A 457 -13.32 55.45 5.60
N LYS A 458 -12.66 54.50 6.31
CA LYS A 458 -11.71 53.55 5.71
C LYS A 458 -12.38 52.63 4.67
N VAL A 459 -13.66 52.29 4.85
CA VAL A 459 -14.42 51.57 3.82
C VAL A 459 -14.61 52.40 2.56
N ILE A 460 -15.03 53.68 2.70
CA ILE A 460 -15.26 54.59 1.56
C ILE A 460 -13.98 54.88 0.79
N GLU A 461 -12.83 54.91 1.46
CA GLU A 461 -11.51 55.08 0.79
C GLU A 461 -11.21 53.89 -0.16
N ILE A 462 -11.73 52.69 0.12
CA ILE A 462 -11.53 51.49 -0.66
C ILE A 462 -12.68 51.25 -1.65
N ASP A 463 -13.91 51.45 -1.20
CA ASP A 463 -15.16 51.24 -1.92
C ASP A 463 -16.08 52.47 -1.74
N PRO A 464 -15.94 53.50 -2.62
CA PRO A 464 -16.72 54.74 -2.52
C PRO A 464 -18.23 54.53 -2.65
N GLU A 465 -18.68 53.43 -3.23
CA GLU A 465 -20.10 53.12 -3.41
C GLU A 465 -20.72 52.25 -2.29
N ASN A 466 -19.96 52.04 -1.22
CA ASN A 466 -20.44 51.17 -0.09
C ASN A 466 -21.58 51.87 0.66
N GLU A 467 -22.81 51.39 0.45
CA GLU A 467 -24.02 51.92 1.01
C GLU A 467 -24.06 51.89 2.54
N ASN A 468 -23.53 50.81 3.16
CA ASN A 468 -23.48 50.68 4.61
C ASN A 468 -22.61 51.78 5.25
N ALA A 469 -21.42 52.01 4.67
CA ALA A 469 -20.51 53.03 5.15
C ALA A 469 -21.07 54.41 4.96
N LYS A 470 -21.70 54.71 3.80
CA LYS A 470 -22.45 55.99 3.55
C LYS A 470 -23.52 56.21 4.59
N ALA A 471 -24.31 55.21 4.91
CA ALA A 471 -25.36 55.30 5.90
C ALA A 471 -24.82 55.70 7.29
N ILE A 472 -23.74 55.07 7.75
CA ILE A 472 -23.12 55.36 9.04
C ILE A 472 -22.57 56.80 9.08
N LEU A 473 -21.89 57.24 8.01
CA LEU A 473 -21.34 58.59 7.95
C LEU A 473 -22.41 59.67 7.93
N SER A 474 -23.65 59.35 7.49
CA SER A 474 -24.77 60.28 7.47
C SER A 474 -25.47 60.42 8.84
N LEU A 475 -25.23 59.52 9.82
CA LEU A 475 -25.78 59.62 11.16
C LEU A 475 -25.21 60.84 11.90
N LYS A 476 -26.13 61.63 12.53
CA LYS A 476 -25.74 62.82 13.29
C LYS A 476 -25.10 62.48 14.63
#